data_27d5d1e259065d1325d0338ffcf265c2
#
_entry.id   27d5d1e259065d1325d0338ffcf265c2
#
_cell.length_a   1.000
_cell.length_b   1.000
_cell.length_c   1.000
_cell.angle_alpha   90.00
_cell.angle_beta   90.00
_cell.angle_gamma   90.00
#
_symmetry.space_group_name_H-M   'P 1'
#
loop_
_entity.id
_entity.type
_entity.pdbx_description
1 polymer ?
#
loop_
_entity_poly.entity_id
_entity_poly.type
_entity_poly.pdbx_seq_one_letter_code
_entity_poly.pdbx_strand_id
1 'polypeptide(L)'
;YNSRVLSITTGACAVHCRYCFRRHYPYQESSSSSEHWQASLDHIKNDSSIEEVILSGGDPLTLSDRRLQEICLSLKNIIHIKRIRFHTRLPIVLPARITTTLLKQITDNDKSIIFVIHTNHVNEIDSSVSNAIKRLQEFGVLVLNQSVLLKGINDSVAALIKLSERLVENNVTPYYLHLLDPVAGAAHYDVPKEKAQQLIQEMQANVSGYLVPKLVKEEIGTTSKTLIGK
;
A
#
# COMPACT_ATOMS: atom_id res chain seq x y z
N TYR A 1 -5.29 -8.75 12.73
CA TYR A 1 -5.95 -9.23 11.49
C TYR A 1 -5.83 -10.75 11.43
N ASN A 2 -6.92 -11.45 11.11
CA ASN A 2 -6.86 -12.89 10.89
C ASN A 2 -6.05 -13.19 9.61
N SER A 3 -5.25 -14.26 9.63
CA SER A 3 -4.45 -14.76 8.51
C SER A 3 -3.36 -13.82 7.95
N ARG A 4 -3.09 -12.67 8.56
CA ARG A 4 -2.03 -11.75 8.08
C ARG A 4 -1.39 -10.95 9.19
N VAL A 5 -0.11 -10.66 9.02
CA VAL A 5 0.67 -9.82 9.93
C VAL A 5 1.27 -8.64 9.17
N LEU A 6 1.34 -7.48 9.83
CA LEU A 6 2.05 -6.32 9.33
C LEU A 6 3.40 -6.21 10.03
N SER A 7 4.47 -6.22 9.26
CA SER A 7 5.83 -6.03 9.72
C SER A 7 6.33 -4.64 9.38
N ILE A 8 6.80 -3.92 10.39
CA ILE A 8 7.48 -2.64 10.22
C ILE A 8 8.94 -2.93 9.90
N THR A 9 9.31 -2.74 8.63
CA THR A 9 10.65 -3.10 8.12
C THR A 9 11.65 -1.97 8.21
N THR A 10 11.18 -0.72 8.27
CA THR A 10 12.02 0.49 8.34
C THR A 10 11.19 1.68 8.81
N GLY A 11 11.83 2.66 9.43
CA GLY A 11 11.23 3.97 9.71
C GLY A 11 11.47 5.01 8.62
N ALA A 12 12.32 4.71 7.62
CA ALA A 12 12.69 5.66 6.58
C ALA A 12 11.61 5.77 5.50
N CYS A 13 11.44 6.98 4.97
CA CYS A 13 10.61 7.27 3.80
C CYS A 13 11.39 8.19 2.84
N ALA A 14 11.19 8.01 1.52
CA ALA A 14 11.74 8.94 0.53
C ALA A 14 10.98 10.27 0.51
N VAL A 15 9.69 10.26 0.90
CA VAL A 15 8.81 11.44 0.95
C VAL A 15 7.96 11.40 2.21
N HIS A 16 7.91 12.52 2.94
CA HIS A 16 7.07 12.66 4.13
C HIS A 16 5.68 13.19 3.75
N CYS A 17 4.70 12.29 3.61
CA CYS A 17 3.32 12.64 3.30
C CYS A 17 2.72 13.50 4.42
N ARG A 18 2.11 14.64 4.07
CA ARG A 18 1.50 15.55 5.06
C ARG A 18 0.35 14.93 5.85
N TYR A 19 -0.32 13.95 5.27
CA TYR A 19 -1.46 13.20 5.82
C TYR A 19 -1.06 11.80 6.35
N CYS A 20 0.23 11.52 6.55
CA CYS A 20 0.70 10.21 7.00
C CYS A 20 0.25 9.93 8.44
N PHE A 21 -0.58 8.89 8.64
CA PHE A 21 -1.06 8.47 9.96
C PHE A 21 0.07 7.98 10.88
N ARG A 22 1.20 7.54 10.30
CA ARG A 22 2.40 7.14 11.06
C ARG A 22 3.41 8.27 11.28
N ARG A 23 3.04 9.53 11.04
CA ARG A 23 3.95 10.67 11.16
C ARG A 23 4.62 10.79 12.53
N HIS A 24 3.91 10.38 13.58
CA HIS A 24 4.37 10.43 14.97
C HIS A 24 4.63 9.05 15.57
N TYR A 25 4.75 8.03 14.70
CA TYR A 25 5.03 6.67 15.16
C TYR A 25 6.48 6.59 15.68
N PRO A 26 6.71 5.98 16.88
CA PRO A 26 8.03 5.89 17.49
C PRO A 26 8.91 4.84 16.81
N TYR A 27 9.34 5.10 15.59
CA TYR A 27 10.15 4.17 14.80
C TYR A 27 11.46 3.77 15.46
N GLN A 28 12.01 4.61 16.36
CA GLN A 28 13.25 4.31 17.10
C GLN A 28 13.09 3.10 18.01
N GLU A 29 11.89 2.91 18.56
CA GLU A 29 11.56 1.74 19.41
C GLU A 29 11.27 0.49 18.59
N SER A 30 10.90 0.66 17.32
CA SER A 30 10.59 -0.41 16.37
C SER A 30 11.70 -0.59 15.35
N SER A 31 12.96 -0.38 15.75
CA SER A 31 14.10 -0.36 14.82
C SER A 31 14.19 -1.67 14.03
N SER A 32 14.43 -1.54 12.72
CA SER A 32 14.63 -2.63 11.77
C SER A 32 15.97 -3.34 11.96
N SER A 33 16.44 -3.52 13.21
CA SER A 33 17.60 -4.32 13.49
C SER A 33 17.39 -5.76 13.01
N SER A 34 18.48 -6.44 12.71
CA SER A 34 18.42 -7.85 12.34
C SER A 34 17.74 -8.70 13.43
N GLU A 35 17.89 -8.32 14.69
CA GLU A 35 17.29 -8.99 15.85
C GLU A 35 15.76 -8.84 15.88
N HIS A 36 15.22 -7.64 15.63
CA HIS A 36 13.77 -7.42 15.56
C HIS A 36 13.13 -8.17 14.39
N TRP A 37 13.82 -8.22 13.23
CA TRP A 37 13.34 -9.04 12.13
C TRP A 37 13.33 -10.52 12.47
N GLN A 38 14.37 -11.03 13.16
CA GLN A 38 14.43 -12.42 13.56
C GLN A 38 13.29 -12.77 14.54
N ALA A 39 13.00 -11.93 15.53
CA ALA A 39 11.88 -12.13 16.45
C ALA A 39 10.52 -12.13 15.70
N SER A 40 10.35 -11.22 14.73
CA SER A 40 9.15 -11.19 13.87
C SER A 40 9.04 -12.48 13.03
N LEU A 41 10.15 -12.95 12.48
CA LEU A 41 10.20 -14.16 11.67
C LEU A 41 9.87 -15.41 12.50
N ASP A 42 10.35 -15.49 13.74
CA ASP A 42 10.06 -16.59 14.64
C ASP A 42 8.58 -16.59 15.03
N HIS A 43 7.97 -15.43 15.28
CA HIS A 43 6.53 -15.34 15.49
C HIS A 43 5.76 -15.82 14.26
N ILE A 44 6.13 -15.38 13.05
CA ILE A 44 5.48 -15.79 11.80
C ILE A 44 5.61 -17.30 11.60
N LYS A 45 6.78 -17.90 11.88
CA LYS A 45 7.00 -19.35 11.76
C LYS A 45 6.12 -20.18 12.71
N ASN A 46 5.91 -19.66 13.91
CA ASN A 46 5.20 -20.38 14.97
C ASN A 46 3.67 -20.25 14.89
N ASP A 47 3.15 -19.31 14.07
CA ASP A 47 1.71 -19.11 13.86
C ASP A 47 1.31 -19.49 12.43
N SER A 48 0.90 -20.73 12.26
CA SER A 48 0.47 -21.26 10.96
C SER A 48 -0.83 -20.65 10.41
N SER A 49 -1.54 -19.85 11.20
CA SER A 49 -2.71 -19.10 10.73
C SER A 49 -2.32 -17.91 9.85
N ILE A 50 -1.05 -17.46 9.90
CA ILE A 50 -0.54 -16.34 9.10
C ILE A 50 -0.22 -16.85 7.69
N GLU A 51 -1.00 -16.44 6.72
CA GLU A 51 -0.80 -16.77 5.29
C GLU A 51 -0.20 -15.61 4.48
N GLU A 52 -0.20 -14.40 5.05
CA GLU A 52 0.24 -13.19 4.35
C GLU A 52 1.08 -12.30 5.26
N VAL A 53 2.23 -11.86 4.76
CA VAL A 53 3.09 -10.88 5.44
C VAL A 53 3.05 -9.56 4.69
N ILE A 54 2.68 -8.49 5.40
CA ILE A 54 2.62 -7.12 4.87
C ILE A 54 3.89 -6.40 5.31
N LEU A 55 4.76 -6.09 4.38
CA LEU A 55 5.94 -5.27 4.59
C LEU A 55 5.56 -3.79 4.48
N SER A 56 5.78 -3.05 5.55
CA SER A 56 5.36 -1.66 5.70
C SER A 56 6.31 -0.92 6.64
N GLY A 57 5.85 0.15 7.27
CA GLY A 57 6.63 0.98 8.19
C GLY A 57 6.68 2.42 7.72
N GLY A 58 7.87 2.97 7.47
CA GLY A 58 8.06 4.09 6.60
C GLY A 58 7.70 3.63 5.18
N ASP A 59 8.70 3.37 4.36
CA ASP A 59 8.48 2.73 3.07
C ASP A 59 9.47 1.59 2.88
N PRO A 60 9.06 0.33 2.74
CA PRO A 60 9.95 -0.83 2.65
C PRO A 60 10.95 -0.74 1.50
N LEU A 61 10.61 -0.07 0.39
CA LEU A 61 11.53 0.06 -0.74
C LEU A 61 12.67 1.06 -0.51
N THR A 62 12.74 1.73 0.65
CA THR A 62 13.93 2.49 1.06
C THR A 62 15.07 1.58 1.54
N LEU A 63 14.78 0.33 1.86
CA LEU A 63 15.79 -0.68 2.16
C LEU A 63 16.62 -1.01 0.91
N SER A 64 17.86 -1.47 1.12
CA SER A 64 18.71 -1.95 0.03
C SER A 64 18.11 -3.20 -0.63
N ASP A 65 18.42 -3.42 -1.90
CA ASP A 65 17.99 -4.62 -2.65
C ASP A 65 18.40 -5.89 -1.92
N ARG A 66 19.63 -5.94 -1.40
CA ARG A 66 20.12 -7.06 -0.60
C ARG A 66 19.24 -7.32 0.62
N ARG A 67 18.84 -6.27 1.36
CA ARG A 67 18.01 -6.45 2.55
C ARG A 67 16.61 -6.92 2.21
N LEU A 68 16.02 -6.42 1.14
CA LEU A 68 14.73 -6.88 0.63
C LEU A 68 14.79 -8.34 0.18
N GLN A 69 15.86 -8.74 -0.48
CA GLN A 69 16.10 -10.15 -0.86
C GLN A 69 16.19 -11.06 0.38
N GLU A 70 16.97 -10.68 1.39
CA GLU A 70 17.09 -11.44 2.65
C GLU A 70 15.73 -11.65 3.31
N ILE A 71 14.89 -10.60 3.37
CA ILE A 71 13.52 -10.67 3.90
C ILE A 71 12.67 -11.64 3.07
N CYS A 72 12.65 -11.50 1.75
CA CYS A 72 11.85 -12.36 0.87
C CYS A 72 12.30 -13.83 0.93
N LEU A 73 13.60 -14.10 0.97
CA LEU A 73 14.14 -15.45 1.10
C LEU A 73 13.81 -16.09 2.45
N SER A 74 13.84 -15.32 3.54
CA SER A 74 13.46 -15.83 4.85
C SER A 74 11.98 -16.24 4.92
N LEU A 75 11.11 -15.52 4.22
CA LEU A 75 9.67 -15.82 4.12
C LEU A 75 9.39 -16.96 3.13
N LYS A 76 10.20 -17.12 2.07
CA LYS A 76 10.09 -18.19 1.08
C LYS A 76 10.09 -19.57 1.75
N ASN A 77 10.91 -19.75 2.76
CA ASN A 77 11.09 -21.02 3.47
C ASN A 77 9.97 -21.36 4.48
N ILE A 78 8.96 -20.50 4.64
CA ILE A 78 7.83 -20.74 5.54
C ILE A 78 6.65 -21.27 4.73
N ILE A 79 6.29 -22.52 4.93
CA ILE A 79 5.34 -23.27 4.07
C ILE A 79 3.94 -22.63 4.06
N HIS A 80 3.44 -22.17 5.21
CA HIS A 80 2.09 -21.61 5.33
C HIS A 80 1.96 -20.18 4.77
N ILE A 81 3.07 -19.46 4.57
CA ILE A 81 3.03 -18.16 3.91
C ILE A 81 2.75 -18.36 2.42
N LYS A 82 1.73 -17.70 1.92
CA LYS A 82 1.30 -17.73 0.52
C LYS A 82 1.58 -16.42 -0.22
N ARG A 83 1.63 -15.30 0.51
CA ARG A 83 1.70 -13.95 -0.05
C ARG A 83 2.65 -13.05 0.71
N ILE A 84 3.41 -12.25 -0.04
CA ILE A 84 4.23 -11.14 0.50
C ILE A 84 3.71 -9.86 -0.13
N ARG A 85 3.26 -8.92 0.69
CA ARG A 85 2.67 -7.68 0.23
C ARG A 85 3.50 -6.48 0.66
N PHE A 86 3.87 -5.65 -0.30
CA PHE A 86 4.60 -4.40 -0.08
C PHE A 86 3.61 -3.23 -0.08
N HIS A 87 3.58 -2.44 0.99
CA HIS A 87 2.90 -1.14 1.02
C HIS A 87 3.94 -0.05 0.77
N THR A 88 3.89 0.58 -0.39
CA THR A 88 4.95 1.50 -0.82
C THR A 88 4.41 2.64 -1.67
N ARG A 89 5.05 3.81 -1.55
CA ARG A 89 4.82 4.96 -2.42
C ARG A 89 5.98 5.17 -3.42
N LEU A 90 7.09 4.44 -3.28
CA LEU A 90 8.25 4.64 -4.12
C LEU A 90 8.01 4.47 -5.62
N PRO A 91 7.19 3.53 -6.11
CA PRO A 91 6.88 3.46 -7.54
C PRO A 91 6.30 4.75 -8.11
N ILE A 92 5.64 5.56 -7.28
CA ILE A 92 5.02 6.83 -7.65
C ILE A 92 6.02 8.00 -7.54
N VAL A 93 6.74 8.10 -6.42
CA VAL A 93 7.58 9.27 -6.13
C VAL A 93 9.03 9.11 -6.59
N LEU A 94 9.48 7.88 -6.82
CA LEU A 94 10.81 7.54 -7.33
C LEU A 94 10.74 6.30 -8.23
N PRO A 95 10.11 6.39 -9.44
CA PRO A 95 9.92 5.23 -10.33
C PRO A 95 11.21 4.51 -10.70
N ALA A 96 12.34 5.22 -10.74
CA ALA A 96 13.67 4.66 -10.97
C ALA A 96 14.09 3.60 -9.93
N ARG A 97 13.45 3.57 -8.75
CA ARG A 97 13.69 2.55 -7.72
C ARG A 97 13.27 1.15 -8.17
N ILE A 98 12.34 1.06 -9.11
CA ILE A 98 11.83 -0.22 -9.62
C ILE A 98 12.76 -0.72 -10.73
N THR A 99 13.88 -1.31 -10.33
CA THR A 99 14.88 -1.86 -11.24
C THR A 99 14.64 -3.34 -11.52
N THR A 100 15.09 -3.83 -12.66
CA THR A 100 15.07 -5.26 -13.00
C THR A 100 15.85 -6.10 -11.96
N THR A 101 16.95 -5.57 -11.42
CA THR A 101 17.74 -6.25 -10.39
C THR A 101 16.93 -6.45 -9.10
N LEU A 102 16.31 -5.40 -8.60
CA LEU A 102 15.40 -5.49 -7.44
C LEU A 102 14.31 -6.53 -7.69
N LEU A 103 13.63 -6.44 -8.82
CA LEU A 103 12.50 -7.32 -9.13
C LEU A 103 12.92 -8.79 -9.19
N LYS A 104 14.02 -9.12 -9.85
CA LYS A 104 14.57 -10.48 -9.83
C LYS A 104 14.81 -11.00 -8.42
N GLN A 105 15.33 -10.15 -7.53
CA GLN A 105 15.65 -10.56 -6.17
C GLN A 105 14.41 -10.81 -5.29
N ILE A 106 13.36 -10.00 -5.41
CA ILE A 106 12.16 -10.13 -4.58
C ILE A 106 11.16 -11.14 -5.16
N THR A 107 11.18 -11.40 -6.48
CA THR A 107 10.28 -12.36 -7.15
C THR A 107 10.91 -13.74 -7.36
N ASP A 108 12.18 -13.94 -7.02
CA ASP A 108 12.76 -15.30 -6.91
C ASP A 108 12.16 -16.06 -5.73
N ASN A 109 10.86 -16.28 -5.82
CA ASN A 109 10.03 -16.75 -4.73
C ASN A 109 8.81 -17.48 -5.30
N ASP A 110 8.36 -18.56 -4.64
CA ASP A 110 7.13 -19.30 -4.97
C ASP A 110 5.87 -18.63 -4.39
N LYS A 111 6.02 -17.56 -3.58
CA LYS A 111 4.91 -16.80 -3.00
C LYS A 111 4.40 -15.74 -3.96
N SER A 112 3.11 -15.44 -3.89
CA SER A 112 2.54 -14.31 -4.64
C SER A 112 3.07 -12.99 -4.10
N ILE A 113 3.69 -12.19 -4.96
CA ILE A 113 4.17 -10.84 -4.62
C ILE A 113 3.11 -9.83 -5.01
N ILE A 114 2.73 -8.98 -4.05
CA ILE A 114 1.69 -7.97 -4.20
C ILE A 114 2.25 -6.61 -3.84
N PHE A 115 2.06 -5.62 -4.68
CA PHE A 115 2.36 -4.23 -4.38
C PHE A 115 1.07 -3.45 -4.20
N VAL A 116 0.90 -2.84 -3.03
CA VAL A 116 -0.13 -1.84 -2.80
C VAL A 116 0.56 -0.49 -2.89
N ILE A 117 0.46 0.13 -4.06
CA ILE A 117 1.00 1.46 -4.30
C ILE A 117 0.10 2.53 -3.70
N HIS A 118 0.62 3.72 -3.53
CA HIS A 118 -0.11 4.80 -2.91
C HIS A 118 -0.06 6.04 -3.81
N THR A 119 -1.16 6.30 -4.53
CA THR A 119 -1.37 7.54 -5.29
C THR A 119 -2.78 8.08 -5.05
N ASN A 120 -2.91 9.41 -5.01
CA ASN A 120 -4.16 10.08 -4.69
C ASN A 120 -4.75 10.86 -5.87
N HIS A 121 -3.97 11.13 -6.91
CA HIS A 121 -4.40 11.95 -8.03
C HIS A 121 -3.80 11.47 -9.35
N VAL A 122 -4.54 11.65 -10.45
CA VAL A 122 -4.11 11.26 -11.79
C VAL A 122 -2.78 11.88 -12.22
N ASN A 123 -2.49 13.10 -11.78
CA ASN A 123 -1.25 13.81 -12.09
C ASN A 123 0.01 13.18 -11.47
N GLU A 124 -0.13 12.23 -10.56
CA GLU A 124 0.98 11.48 -10.00
C GLU A 124 1.43 10.32 -10.92
N ILE A 125 0.66 10.01 -11.99
CA ILE A 125 0.93 8.88 -12.89
C ILE A 125 1.37 9.40 -14.26
N ASP A 126 2.65 9.72 -14.38
CA ASP A 126 3.29 10.07 -15.65
C ASP A 126 3.83 8.83 -16.39
N SER A 127 4.53 9.04 -17.49
CA SER A 127 5.12 7.96 -18.29
C SER A 127 6.18 7.17 -17.53
N SER A 128 6.94 7.80 -16.63
CA SER A 128 7.98 7.13 -15.84
C SER A 128 7.36 6.20 -14.80
N VAL A 129 6.28 6.64 -14.15
CA VAL A 129 5.47 5.83 -13.23
C VAL A 129 4.81 4.68 -13.96
N SER A 130 4.19 4.93 -15.12
CA SER A 130 3.58 3.88 -15.95
C SER A 130 4.59 2.80 -16.34
N ASN A 131 5.80 3.19 -16.72
CA ASN A 131 6.89 2.25 -17.04
C ASN A 131 7.37 1.44 -15.81
N ALA A 132 7.39 2.04 -14.63
CA ALA A 132 7.72 1.33 -13.38
C ALA A 132 6.65 0.30 -13.01
N ILE A 133 5.36 0.67 -13.15
CA ILE A 133 4.23 -0.24 -12.93
C ILE A 133 4.26 -1.41 -13.93
N LYS A 134 4.46 -1.12 -15.21
CA LYS A 134 4.59 -2.15 -16.25
C LYS A 134 5.71 -3.13 -15.91
N ARG A 135 6.85 -2.64 -15.44
CA ARG A 135 7.99 -3.47 -15.03
C ARG A 135 7.65 -4.41 -13.86
N LEU A 136 6.89 -3.92 -12.85
CA LEU A 136 6.37 -4.77 -11.77
C LEU A 136 5.53 -5.93 -12.34
N GLN A 137 4.64 -5.64 -13.26
CA GLN A 137 3.72 -6.63 -13.86
C GLN A 137 4.44 -7.64 -14.76
N GLU A 138 5.48 -7.23 -15.46
CA GLU A 138 6.33 -8.12 -16.26
C GLU A 138 7.03 -9.20 -15.40
N PHE A 139 7.18 -8.93 -14.09
CA PHE A 139 7.68 -9.89 -13.09
C PHE A 139 6.57 -10.63 -12.34
N GLY A 140 5.33 -10.58 -12.82
CA GLY A 140 4.19 -11.29 -12.21
C GLY A 140 3.67 -10.65 -10.91
N VAL A 141 4.05 -9.41 -10.60
CA VAL A 141 3.59 -8.69 -9.42
C VAL A 141 2.17 -8.19 -9.63
N LEU A 142 1.25 -8.53 -8.71
CA LEU A 142 -0.07 -7.92 -8.65
C LEU A 142 0.04 -6.51 -8.06
N VAL A 143 -0.46 -5.51 -8.80
CA VAL A 143 -0.41 -4.11 -8.37
C VAL A 143 -1.82 -3.60 -8.04
N LEU A 144 -1.98 -3.12 -6.82
CA LEU A 144 -3.20 -2.52 -6.29
C LEU A 144 -2.90 -1.08 -5.88
N ASN A 145 -3.90 -0.19 -5.93
CA ASN A 145 -3.75 1.17 -5.40
C ASN A 145 -4.60 1.41 -4.17
N GLN A 146 -4.05 2.09 -3.18
CA GLN A 146 -4.80 2.72 -2.11
C GLN A 146 -4.59 4.23 -2.15
N SER A 147 -5.69 4.97 -1.97
CA SER A 147 -5.72 6.43 -1.93
C SER A 147 -6.26 6.91 -0.60
N VAL A 148 -5.96 8.14 -0.23
CA VAL A 148 -6.65 8.87 0.85
C VAL A 148 -7.52 9.94 0.21
N LEU A 149 -8.76 10.07 0.65
CA LEU A 149 -9.66 11.15 0.23
C LEU A 149 -9.23 12.45 0.91
N LEU A 150 -8.86 13.44 0.11
CA LEU A 150 -8.26 14.68 0.57
C LEU A 150 -9.00 15.89 -0.01
N LYS A 151 -9.54 16.73 0.86
CA LYS A 151 -10.23 17.97 0.48
C LYS A 151 -9.34 18.88 -0.36
N GLY A 152 -9.87 19.38 -1.46
CA GLY A 152 -9.17 20.26 -2.40
C GLY A 152 -8.15 19.56 -3.30
N ILE A 153 -8.03 18.22 -3.21
CA ILE A 153 -7.11 17.41 -4.04
C ILE A 153 -7.88 16.44 -4.93
N ASN A 154 -8.62 15.52 -4.33
CA ASN A 154 -9.35 14.47 -5.05
C ASN A 154 -10.80 14.31 -4.55
N ASP A 155 -11.36 15.31 -3.90
CA ASP A 155 -12.70 15.32 -3.30
C ASP A 155 -13.82 15.67 -4.29
N SER A 156 -13.67 15.24 -5.54
CA SER A 156 -14.69 15.33 -6.59
C SER A 156 -14.81 14.01 -7.36
N VAL A 157 -16.02 13.70 -7.83
CA VAL A 157 -16.29 12.50 -8.65
C VAL A 157 -15.39 12.45 -9.87
N ALA A 158 -15.24 13.58 -10.57
CA ALA A 158 -14.41 13.66 -11.76
C ALA A 158 -12.92 13.34 -11.47
N ALA A 159 -12.37 13.80 -10.35
CA ALA A 159 -10.99 13.50 -9.97
C ALA A 159 -10.80 12.02 -9.62
N LEU A 160 -11.74 11.43 -8.90
CA LEU A 160 -11.72 10.02 -8.51
C LEU A 160 -11.88 9.09 -9.73
N ILE A 161 -12.80 9.41 -10.65
CA ILE A 161 -12.98 8.67 -11.91
C ILE A 161 -11.70 8.71 -12.73
N LYS A 162 -11.14 9.89 -12.99
CA LYS A 162 -9.90 10.04 -13.76
C LYS A 162 -8.73 9.26 -13.17
N LEU A 163 -8.61 9.24 -11.85
CA LEU A 163 -7.58 8.43 -11.19
C LEU A 163 -7.84 6.94 -11.43
N SER A 164 -9.06 6.48 -11.22
CA SER A 164 -9.41 5.05 -11.39
C SER A 164 -9.22 4.57 -12.83
N GLU A 165 -9.63 5.36 -13.81
CA GLU A 165 -9.39 5.08 -15.24
C GLU A 165 -7.89 4.98 -15.53
N ARG A 166 -7.09 5.96 -15.07
CA ARG A 166 -5.64 5.96 -15.26
C ARG A 166 -4.95 4.77 -14.59
N LEU A 167 -5.44 4.33 -13.43
CA LEU A 167 -4.97 3.13 -12.75
C LEU A 167 -5.24 1.88 -13.62
N VAL A 168 -6.48 1.71 -14.07
CA VAL A 168 -6.89 0.54 -14.89
C VAL A 168 -6.18 0.53 -16.25
N GLU A 169 -5.96 1.68 -16.90
CA GLU A 169 -5.11 1.80 -18.11
C GLU A 169 -3.70 1.24 -17.88
N ASN A 170 -3.19 1.32 -16.65
CA ASN A 170 -1.91 0.76 -16.24
C ASN A 170 -2.05 -0.65 -15.59
N ASN A 171 -3.18 -1.34 -15.75
CA ASN A 171 -3.48 -2.63 -15.13
C ASN A 171 -3.31 -2.62 -13.59
N VAL A 172 -3.63 -1.52 -12.93
CA VAL A 172 -3.65 -1.37 -11.48
C VAL A 172 -5.10 -1.35 -11.00
N THR A 173 -5.43 -2.19 -10.02
CA THR A 173 -6.77 -2.23 -9.45
C THR A 173 -6.97 -1.10 -8.44
N PRO A 174 -7.99 -0.23 -8.60
CA PRO A 174 -8.43 0.69 -7.55
C PRO A 174 -8.93 -0.11 -6.35
N TYR A 175 -8.14 -0.15 -5.27
CA TYR A 175 -8.41 -1.08 -4.16
C TYR A 175 -9.16 -0.40 -3.01
N TYR A 176 -8.51 0.59 -2.39
CA TYR A 176 -9.09 1.33 -1.28
C TYR A 176 -9.06 2.84 -1.50
N LEU A 177 -10.14 3.51 -1.06
CA LEU A 177 -10.19 4.93 -0.78
C LEU A 177 -10.38 5.08 0.74
N HIS A 178 -9.35 5.56 1.42
CA HIS A 178 -9.37 5.79 2.87
C HIS A 178 -9.98 7.14 3.20
N LEU A 179 -10.83 7.20 4.21
CA LEU A 179 -11.04 8.46 4.92
C LEU A 179 -9.73 8.88 5.59
N LEU A 180 -9.52 10.19 5.74
CA LEU A 180 -8.34 10.72 6.41
C LEU A 180 -8.30 10.28 7.87
N ASP A 181 -7.16 9.76 8.30
CA ASP A 181 -6.92 9.51 9.72
C ASP A 181 -6.67 10.85 10.46
N PRO A 182 -7.06 10.99 11.74
CA PRO A 182 -6.83 12.19 12.51
C PRO A 182 -5.33 12.36 12.79
N VAL A 183 -4.68 13.21 12.00
CA VAL A 183 -3.25 13.51 12.10
C VAL A 183 -3.05 14.99 12.37
N ALA A 184 -2.19 15.33 13.33
CA ALA A 184 -1.85 16.71 13.64
C ALA A 184 -1.36 17.46 12.39
N GLY A 185 -1.96 18.62 12.11
CA GLY A 185 -1.64 19.45 10.94
C GLY A 185 -2.27 19.00 9.61
N ALA A 186 -3.12 17.96 9.60
CA ALA A 186 -3.78 17.46 8.39
C ALA A 186 -5.29 17.75 8.32
N ALA A 187 -5.89 18.34 9.35
CA ALA A 187 -7.35 18.56 9.46
C ALA A 187 -7.95 19.35 8.28
N HIS A 188 -7.18 20.22 7.63
CA HIS A 188 -7.64 20.97 6.46
C HIS A 188 -7.88 20.10 5.21
N TYR A 189 -7.39 18.86 5.19
CA TYR A 189 -7.65 17.88 4.15
C TYR A 189 -8.87 17.00 4.44
N ASP A 190 -9.49 17.15 5.62
CA ASP A 190 -10.59 16.28 6.02
C ASP A 190 -11.82 16.45 5.11
N VAL A 191 -12.43 15.32 4.76
CA VAL A 191 -13.68 15.26 3.98
C VAL A 191 -14.71 14.53 4.84
N PRO A 192 -15.88 15.16 5.11
CA PRO A 192 -16.94 14.52 5.90
C PRO A 192 -17.35 13.17 5.33
N LYS A 193 -17.64 12.22 6.21
CA LYS A 193 -18.04 10.85 5.86
C LYS A 193 -19.21 10.82 4.86
N GLU A 194 -20.22 11.66 5.09
CA GLU A 194 -21.43 11.75 4.25
C GLU A 194 -21.07 12.18 2.83
N LYS A 195 -20.17 13.15 2.70
CA LYS A 195 -19.68 13.57 1.38
C LYS A 195 -18.87 12.46 0.70
N ALA A 196 -18.04 11.73 1.44
CA ALA A 196 -17.29 10.61 0.90
C ALA A 196 -18.22 9.49 0.38
N GLN A 197 -19.29 9.18 1.12
CA GLN A 197 -20.32 8.23 0.70
C GLN A 197 -21.02 8.69 -0.58
N GLN A 198 -21.40 9.97 -0.65
CA GLN A 198 -22.03 10.55 -1.85
C GLN A 198 -21.10 10.43 -3.05
N LEU A 199 -19.81 10.75 -2.92
CA LEU A 199 -18.83 10.63 -4.00
C LEU A 199 -18.74 9.20 -4.56
N ILE A 200 -18.72 8.19 -3.68
CA ILE A 200 -18.71 6.78 -4.10
C ILE A 200 -20.02 6.38 -4.79
N GLN A 201 -21.17 6.82 -4.30
CA GLN A 201 -22.45 6.55 -4.95
C GLN A 201 -22.52 7.18 -6.36
N GLU A 202 -22.05 8.41 -6.49
CA GLU A 202 -21.98 9.08 -7.80
C GLU A 202 -20.98 8.39 -8.73
N MET A 203 -19.81 7.90 -8.23
CA MET A 203 -18.91 7.07 -9.04
C MET A 203 -19.61 5.80 -9.53
N GLN A 204 -20.32 5.08 -8.64
CA GLN A 204 -21.05 3.85 -8.99
C GLN A 204 -22.11 4.06 -10.08
N ALA A 205 -22.73 5.23 -10.13
CA ALA A 205 -23.70 5.60 -11.14
C ALA A 205 -23.08 5.94 -12.51
N ASN A 206 -21.78 6.30 -12.53
CA ASN A 206 -21.14 6.86 -13.73
C ASN A 206 -20.08 5.94 -14.37
N VAL A 207 -19.58 4.93 -13.66
CA VAL A 207 -18.53 4.04 -14.18
C VAL A 207 -18.76 2.58 -13.80
N SER A 208 -18.08 1.66 -14.48
CA SER A 208 -18.13 0.23 -14.16
C SER A 208 -17.62 -0.06 -12.75
N GLY A 209 -18.25 -1.01 -12.05
CA GLY A 209 -17.99 -1.29 -10.64
C GLY A 209 -16.52 -1.61 -10.29
N TYR A 210 -15.74 -2.18 -11.21
CA TYR A 210 -14.32 -2.46 -11.00
C TYR A 210 -13.44 -1.17 -10.94
N LEU A 211 -13.95 -0.03 -11.38
CA LEU A 211 -13.33 1.28 -11.27
C LEU A 211 -13.59 1.96 -9.91
N VAL A 212 -14.52 1.43 -9.11
CA VAL A 212 -14.94 2.03 -7.85
C VAL A 212 -14.15 1.41 -6.69
N PRO A 213 -13.25 2.14 -6.02
CA PRO A 213 -12.53 1.63 -4.87
C PRO A 213 -13.46 1.44 -3.67
N LYS A 214 -13.09 0.55 -2.76
CA LYS A 214 -13.80 0.39 -1.49
C LYS A 214 -13.51 1.56 -0.58
N LEU A 215 -14.54 2.33 -0.18
CA LEU A 215 -14.40 3.37 0.82
C LEU A 215 -14.24 2.74 2.20
N VAL A 216 -13.16 3.08 2.89
CA VAL A 216 -12.79 2.46 4.16
C VAL A 216 -12.27 3.47 5.18
N LYS A 217 -12.36 3.08 6.45
CA LYS A 217 -11.71 3.77 7.57
C LYS A 217 -10.91 2.75 8.38
N GLU A 218 -9.76 3.17 8.90
CA GLU A 218 -9.03 2.41 9.89
C GLU A 218 -9.60 2.73 11.28
N GLU A 219 -10.01 1.71 12.02
CA GLU A 219 -10.54 1.87 13.39
C GLU A 219 -9.76 0.97 14.33
N ILE A 220 -9.35 1.54 15.47
CA ILE A 220 -8.56 0.80 16.47
C ILE A 220 -9.42 -0.32 17.05
N GLY A 221 -8.85 -1.53 17.17
CA GLY A 221 -9.52 -2.70 17.75
C GLY A 221 -10.39 -3.50 16.80
N THR A 222 -10.51 -3.10 15.53
CA THR A 222 -11.21 -3.90 14.52
C THR A 222 -10.31 -4.95 13.87
N THR A 223 -10.89 -6.08 13.46
CA THR A 223 -10.17 -7.18 12.78
C THR A 223 -9.94 -6.92 11.28
N SER A 224 -10.48 -5.84 10.75
CA SER A 224 -10.32 -5.41 9.34
C SER A 224 -10.62 -3.92 9.21
N LYS A 225 -10.27 -3.33 8.06
CA LYS A 225 -10.73 -1.98 7.73
C LYS A 225 -12.26 -1.95 7.70
N THR A 226 -12.85 -0.96 8.37
CA THR A 226 -14.30 -0.75 8.37
C THR A 226 -14.74 -0.23 7.00
N LEU A 227 -15.60 -0.97 6.31
CA LEU A 227 -16.23 -0.50 5.09
C LEU A 227 -17.22 0.62 5.43
N ILE A 228 -17.08 1.75 4.77
CA ILE A 228 -18.02 2.86 4.87
C ILE A 228 -19.11 2.63 3.82
N GLY A 229 -20.07 1.80 4.19
CA GLY A 229 -21.27 1.54 3.37
C GLY A 229 -22.26 2.70 3.37
N LYS A 230 -23.40 2.46 2.74
CA LYS A 230 -24.57 3.37 2.74
C LYS A 230 -25.00 3.73 4.14
#